data_216e5f9d39f75819de106defd47d8585
#
_entry.id   216e5f9d39f75819de106defd47d8585
#
_cell.length_a   1.000
_cell.length_b   1.000
_cell.length_c   1.000
_cell.angle_alpha   90.00
_cell.angle_beta   90.00
_cell.angle_gamma   90.00
#
_symmetry.space_group_name_H-M   'P 1'
#
loop_
_entity.id
_entity.type
_entity.pdbx_description
1 polymer ?
#
loop_
_entity_poly.entity_id
_entity_poly.type
_entity_poly.pdbx_seq_one_letter_code
_entity_poly.pdbx_strand_id
1 'polypeptide(L)'
;MYLAKSRVTVELEDIGPVLFERSLRAQHININVKPQSGVRVAVPKGISFRKAINFAKSKTSWIQRHQKRLKALLEKKKQIGEVSNVPAAKELLRNRLRELAKQYGYTFNRVFIRQQKTRWGSCSAKNNINLNLKLILLPARLMDYVIMHELVHTRHKNHGPLFWKELDKITGDAKGLS
;
A
#
# COMPACT_ATOMS: atom_id res chain seq x y z
N MET A 1 29.27 -30.58 17.51
CA MET A 1 28.74 -29.93 16.31
C MET A 1 27.81 -28.79 16.74
N TYR A 2 28.32 -27.56 16.79
CA TYR A 2 27.54 -26.40 17.22
C TYR A 2 26.52 -26.09 16.11
N LEU A 3 25.24 -26.30 16.40
CA LEU A 3 24.14 -25.80 15.55
C LEU A 3 24.24 -24.27 15.49
N ALA A 4 24.73 -23.74 14.39
CA ALA A 4 24.80 -22.31 14.18
C ALA A 4 23.38 -21.73 14.28
N LYS A 5 23.13 -20.84 15.26
CA LYS A 5 21.83 -20.20 15.46
C LYS A 5 21.32 -19.65 14.14
N SER A 6 20.15 -20.13 13.69
CA SER A 6 19.53 -19.68 12.43
C SER A 6 18.90 -18.27 12.55
N ARG A 7 18.66 -17.82 13.79
CA ARG A 7 18.07 -16.50 14.12
C ARG A 7 18.55 -16.01 15.49
N VAL A 8 18.60 -14.68 15.64
CA VAL A 8 18.90 -14.01 16.91
C VAL A 8 18.13 -12.70 16.98
N THR A 9 17.53 -12.39 18.12
CA THR A 9 16.96 -11.07 18.38
C THR A 9 17.95 -10.27 19.22
N VAL A 10 18.22 -9.04 18.79
CA VAL A 10 19.13 -8.11 19.47
C VAL A 10 18.39 -6.81 19.72
N GLU A 11 18.43 -6.34 20.96
CA GLU A 11 17.94 -5.01 21.31
C GLU A 11 18.93 -3.97 20.79
N LEU A 12 18.48 -3.10 19.90
CA LEU A 12 19.28 -2.00 19.40
C LEU A 12 18.73 -0.69 19.99
N GLU A 13 19.63 0.09 20.57
CA GLU A 13 19.33 1.43 21.06
C GLU A 13 18.62 2.24 19.96
N ASP A 14 17.58 2.99 20.29
CA ASP A 14 16.76 3.82 19.39
C ASP A 14 15.90 3.07 18.36
N ILE A 15 15.99 1.76 18.23
CA ILE A 15 15.21 0.97 17.26
C ILE A 15 14.27 -0.01 17.98
N GLY A 16 14.72 -0.53 19.12
CA GLY A 16 14.09 -1.64 19.85
C GLY A 16 14.54 -3.01 19.34
N PRO A 17 13.75 -4.07 19.57
CA PRO A 17 14.12 -5.43 19.21
C PRO A 17 14.17 -5.63 17.70
N VAL A 18 15.30 -6.15 17.22
CA VAL A 18 15.56 -6.46 15.81
C VAL A 18 15.84 -7.95 15.66
N LEU A 19 15.05 -8.62 14.83
CA LEU A 19 15.24 -10.02 14.49
C LEU A 19 16.22 -10.17 13.33
N PHE A 20 17.38 -10.77 13.59
CA PHE A 20 18.33 -11.18 12.56
C PHE A 20 18.12 -12.67 12.25
N GLU A 21 17.90 -12.99 10.99
CA GLU A 21 17.58 -14.35 10.55
C GLU A 21 18.36 -14.72 9.29
N ARG A 22 18.92 -15.94 9.27
CA ARG A 22 19.59 -16.49 8.09
C ARG A 22 18.62 -16.62 6.92
N SER A 23 19.04 -16.16 5.76
CA SER A 23 18.27 -16.28 4.53
C SER A 23 19.12 -16.93 3.44
N LEU A 24 18.65 -18.07 2.95
CA LEU A 24 19.32 -18.77 1.84
C LEU A 24 19.11 -18.05 0.49
N ARG A 25 18.08 -17.19 0.40
CA ARG A 25 17.73 -16.45 -0.83
C ARG A 25 18.36 -15.07 -0.89
N ALA A 26 18.76 -14.51 0.24
CA ALA A 26 19.31 -13.17 0.27
C ALA A 26 20.78 -13.18 -0.22
N GLN A 27 21.09 -12.32 -1.17
CA GLN A 27 22.46 -12.07 -1.64
C GLN A 27 23.11 -10.94 -0.84
N HIS A 28 22.32 -10.01 -0.29
CA HIS A 28 22.76 -8.88 0.51
C HIS A 28 22.00 -8.83 1.83
N ILE A 29 22.55 -8.11 2.83
CA ILE A 29 21.80 -7.82 4.06
C ILE A 29 20.59 -6.98 3.70
N ASN A 30 19.40 -7.44 4.08
CA ASN A 30 18.14 -6.76 3.78
C ASN A 30 17.40 -6.45 5.08
N ILE A 31 17.07 -5.17 5.29
CA ILE A 31 16.28 -4.70 6.43
C ILE A 31 14.83 -4.56 6.00
N ASN A 32 13.93 -5.20 6.73
CA ASN A 32 12.50 -5.13 6.52
C ASN A 32 11.81 -4.62 7.78
N VAL A 33 11.06 -3.54 7.65
CA VAL A 33 10.29 -2.93 8.73
C VAL A 33 8.81 -3.16 8.46
N LYS A 34 8.14 -3.90 9.35
CA LYS A 34 6.70 -4.21 9.23
C LYS A 34 5.95 -3.76 10.47
N PRO A 35 4.70 -3.29 10.32
CA PRO A 35 3.90 -2.79 11.44
C PRO A 35 3.66 -3.83 12.55
N GLN A 36 3.45 -5.10 12.19
CA GLN A 36 3.06 -6.16 13.13
C GLN A 36 4.24 -7.00 13.61
N SER A 37 5.28 -7.17 12.82
CA SER A 37 6.43 -8.03 13.13
C SER A 37 7.72 -7.26 13.44
N GLY A 38 7.65 -5.93 13.54
CA GLY A 38 8.81 -5.10 13.89
C GLY A 38 9.89 -5.07 12.81
N VAL A 39 11.13 -4.97 13.24
CA VAL A 39 12.31 -4.90 12.36
C VAL A 39 12.92 -6.29 12.21
N ARG A 40 13.06 -6.74 10.97
CA ARG A 40 13.71 -8.00 10.62
C ARG A 40 14.84 -7.75 9.65
N VAL A 41 15.98 -8.39 9.90
CA VAL A 41 17.16 -8.33 9.05
C VAL A 41 17.43 -9.72 8.48
N ALA A 42 17.34 -9.86 7.17
CA ALA A 42 17.75 -11.07 6.48
C ALA A 42 19.26 -11.07 6.29
N VAL A 43 19.93 -12.09 6.83
CA VAL A 43 21.39 -12.22 6.83
C VAL A 43 21.79 -13.32 5.84
N PRO A 44 22.51 -12.99 4.74
CA PRO A 44 22.99 -13.97 3.76
C PRO A 44 23.90 -15.04 4.37
N LYS A 45 23.96 -16.20 3.71
CA LYS A 45 24.97 -17.22 4.03
C LYS A 45 26.38 -16.62 3.84
N GLY A 46 27.27 -16.80 4.82
CA GLY A 46 28.63 -16.24 4.77
C GLY A 46 28.81 -14.86 5.42
N ILE A 47 27.74 -14.14 5.74
CA ILE A 47 27.81 -12.89 6.51
C ILE A 47 27.61 -13.18 8.01
N SER A 48 28.50 -12.71 8.89
CA SER A 48 28.33 -12.88 10.33
C SER A 48 27.17 -12.04 10.87
N PHE A 49 26.49 -12.49 11.93
CA PHE A 49 25.47 -11.69 12.61
C PHE A 49 26.03 -10.37 13.12
N ARG A 50 27.29 -10.35 13.62
CA ARG A 50 27.98 -9.13 14.05
C ARG A 50 28.05 -8.08 12.92
N LYS A 51 28.41 -8.50 11.69
CA LYS A 51 28.43 -7.60 10.52
C LYS A 51 27.03 -7.09 10.18
N ALA A 52 26.01 -7.95 10.26
CA ALA A 52 24.62 -7.57 10.02
C ALA A 52 24.08 -6.59 11.09
N ILE A 53 24.46 -6.77 12.37
CA ILE A 53 24.12 -5.86 13.47
C ILE A 53 24.73 -4.48 13.23
N ASN A 54 26.03 -4.41 12.90
CA ASN A 54 26.70 -3.16 12.60
C ASN A 54 26.08 -2.45 11.39
N PHE A 55 25.69 -3.20 10.37
CA PHE A 55 24.95 -2.66 9.23
C PHE A 55 23.57 -2.10 9.64
N ALA A 56 22.81 -2.80 10.49
CA ALA A 56 21.54 -2.30 11.00
C ALA A 56 21.72 -1.02 11.83
N LYS A 57 22.75 -0.96 12.68
CA LYS A 57 23.11 0.25 13.45
C LYS A 57 23.44 1.43 12.52
N SER A 58 24.17 1.22 11.42
CA SER A 58 24.46 2.29 10.45
C SER A 58 23.22 2.80 9.72
N LYS A 59 22.09 2.09 9.81
CA LYS A 59 20.80 2.44 9.18
C LYS A 59 19.73 2.87 10.20
N THR A 60 20.10 3.16 11.45
CA THR A 60 19.20 3.54 12.54
C THR A 60 18.22 4.63 12.12
N SER A 61 18.68 5.76 11.61
CA SER A 61 17.82 6.89 11.19
C SER A 61 16.84 6.50 10.06
N TRP A 62 17.24 5.62 9.16
CA TRP A 62 16.36 5.10 8.11
C TRP A 62 15.26 4.21 8.71
N ILE A 63 15.62 3.30 9.62
CA ILE A 63 14.70 2.40 10.29
C ILE A 63 13.67 3.20 11.09
N GLN A 64 14.10 4.16 11.90
CA GLN A 64 13.24 5.04 12.70
C GLN A 64 12.24 5.81 11.83
N ARG A 65 12.69 6.42 10.72
CA ARG A 65 11.78 7.10 9.77
C ARG A 65 10.73 6.15 9.22
N HIS A 66 11.10 4.90 8.89
CA HIS A 66 10.16 3.90 8.41
C HIS A 66 9.18 3.45 9.50
N GLN A 67 9.65 3.22 10.73
CA GLN A 67 8.78 2.90 11.86
C GLN A 67 7.77 4.02 12.14
N LYS A 68 8.22 5.28 12.18
CA LYS A 68 7.36 6.46 12.37
C LYS A 68 6.31 6.58 11.27
N ARG A 69 6.71 6.42 9.99
CA ARG A 69 5.80 6.44 8.85
C ARG A 69 4.75 5.33 8.93
N LEU A 70 5.18 4.11 9.26
CA LEU A 70 4.27 2.97 9.40
C LEU A 70 3.31 3.15 10.55
N LYS A 71 3.76 3.68 11.70
CA LYS A 71 2.90 4.00 12.85
C LYS A 71 1.83 5.04 12.46
N ALA A 72 2.23 6.13 11.80
CA ALA A 72 1.31 7.14 11.31
C ALA A 72 0.26 6.57 10.32
N LEU A 73 0.69 5.68 9.41
CA LEU A 73 -0.22 4.99 8.50
C LEU A 73 -1.20 4.06 9.22
N LEU A 74 -0.78 3.39 10.30
CA LEU A 74 -1.65 2.56 11.12
C LEU A 74 -2.68 3.39 11.89
N GLU A 75 -2.28 4.53 12.46
CA GLU A 75 -3.20 5.44 13.14
C GLU A 75 -4.25 6.00 12.17
N LYS A 76 -3.84 6.46 10.99
CA LYS A 76 -4.77 6.85 9.91
C LYS A 76 -5.72 5.71 9.52
N LYS A 77 -5.20 4.47 9.46
CA LYS A 77 -6.02 3.30 9.14
C LYS A 77 -7.03 2.95 10.24
N LYS A 78 -6.71 3.18 11.51
CA LYS A 78 -7.66 3.03 12.64
C LYS A 78 -8.75 4.09 12.60
N GLN A 79 -8.44 5.33 12.18
CA GLN A 79 -9.40 6.40 11.98
C GLN A 79 -10.39 6.12 10.85
N ILE A 80 -9.99 5.34 9.84
CA ILE A 80 -10.88 4.82 8.79
C ILE A 80 -11.63 3.63 9.39
N GLY A 81 -12.79 3.86 9.98
CA GLY A 81 -13.62 2.88 10.68
C GLY A 81 -13.89 1.57 9.89
N GLU A 82 -14.71 0.71 10.44
CA GLU A 82 -15.18 -0.50 9.75
C GLU A 82 -16.51 -0.22 9.02
N VAL A 83 -16.69 -0.85 7.86
CA VAL A 83 -17.93 -0.75 7.11
C VAL A 83 -18.96 -1.67 7.76
N SER A 84 -19.96 -1.10 8.45
CA SER A 84 -20.97 -1.84 9.19
C SER A 84 -21.96 -2.59 8.28
N ASN A 85 -22.36 -1.99 7.16
CA ASN A 85 -23.27 -2.61 6.19
C ASN A 85 -22.57 -2.86 4.86
N VAL A 86 -21.92 -4.01 4.73
CA VAL A 86 -21.13 -4.39 3.54
C VAL A 86 -21.98 -4.51 2.27
N PRO A 87 -23.19 -5.12 2.27
CA PRO A 87 -24.04 -5.17 1.08
C PRO A 87 -24.42 -3.79 0.54
N ALA A 88 -24.92 -2.91 1.40
CA ALA A 88 -25.31 -1.55 1.01
C ALA A 88 -24.11 -0.74 0.50
N ALA A 89 -22.96 -0.84 1.17
CA ALA A 89 -21.73 -0.17 0.76
C ALA A 89 -21.23 -0.63 -0.63
N LYS A 90 -21.34 -1.93 -0.92
CA LYS A 90 -21.02 -2.46 -2.26
C LYS A 90 -21.92 -1.90 -3.33
N GLU A 91 -23.21 -1.81 -3.05
CA GLU A 91 -24.19 -1.29 -4.02
C GLU A 91 -23.99 0.21 -4.25
N LEU A 92 -23.76 0.99 -3.20
CA LEU A 92 -23.46 2.42 -3.30
C LEU A 92 -22.23 2.67 -4.19
N LEU A 93 -21.14 1.94 -3.98
CA LEU A 93 -19.92 2.09 -4.79
C LEU A 93 -20.14 1.69 -6.26
N ARG A 94 -20.94 0.64 -6.53
CA ARG A 94 -21.31 0.26 -7.91
C ARG A 94 -22.13 1.33 -8.59
N ASN A 95 -23.11 1.87 -7.89
CA ASN A 95 -24.00 2.89 -8.43
C ASN A 95 -23.20 4.18 -8.68
N ARG A 96 -22.34 4.61 -7.73
CA ARG A 96 -21.50 5.80 -7.92
C ARG A 96 -20.56 5.64 -9.11
N LEU A 97 -19.93 4.47 -9.29
CA LEU A 97 -19.11 4.19 -10.46
C LEU A 97 -19.90 4.31 -11.77
N ARG A 98 -21.13 3.77 -11.83
CA ARG A 98 -21.99 3.86 -13.02
C ARG A 98 -22.44 5.30 -13.32
N GLU A 99 -22.79 6.06 -12.29
CA GLU A 99 -23.14 7.48 -12.41
C GLU A 99 -22.00 8.29 -13.01
N LEU A 100 -20.81 8.18 -12.43
CA LEU A 100 -19.63 8.91 -12.91
C LEU A 100 -19.21 8.45 -14.31
N ALA A 101 -19.26 7.14 -14.59
CA ALA A 101 -18.99 6.63 -15.92
C ALA A 101 -19.95 7.20 -16.96
N LYS A 102 -21.26 7.25 -16.67
CA LYS A 102 -22.28 7.86 -17.54
C LYS A 102 -22.06 9.36 -17.71
N GLN A 103 -21.83 10.07 -16.62
CA GLN A 103 -21.64 11.53 -16.60
C GLN A 103 -20.47 11.98 -17.49
N TYR A 104 -19.35 11.23 -17.44
CA TYR A 104 -18.11 11.59 -18.15
C TYR A 104 -17.84 10.74 -19.41
N GLY A 105 -18.82 9.91 -19.83
CA GLY A 105 -18.74 9.14 -21.07
C GLY A 105 -17.70 8.01 -21.05
N TYR A 106 -17.45 7.40 -19.88
CA TYR A 106 -16.56 6.25 -19.74
C TYR A 106 -17.33 4.93 -19.87
N THR A 107 -16.66 3.91 -20.40
CA THR A 107 -17.14 2.54 -20.45
C THR A 107 -16.18 1.61 -19.70
N PHE A 108 -16.74 0.63 -19.01
CA PHE A 108 -15.97 -0.42 -18.34
C PHE A 108 -16.69 -1.78 -18.52
N ASN A 109 -15.94 -2.88 -18.32
CA ASN A 109 -16.51 -4.22 -18.52
C ASN A 109 -17.22 -4.70 -17.26
N ARG A 110 -16.48 -4.99 -16.17
CA ARG A 110 -17.02 -5.50 -14.90
C ARG A 110 -16.50 -4.69 -13.73
N VAL A 111 -17.30 -4.57 -12.66
CA VAL A 111 -16.86 -3.97 -11.40
C VAL A 111 -16.88 -5.00 -10.28
N PHE A 112 -15.79 -5.01 -9.52
CA PHE A 112 -15.62 -5.84 -8.32
C PHE A 112 -15.35 -4.94 -7.12
N ILE A 113 -16.11 -5.12 -6.03
CA ILE A 113 -15.84 -4.45 -4.76
C ILE A 113 -15.17 -5.43 -3.82
N ARG A 114 -13.94 -5.14 -3.40
CA ARG A 114 -13.10 -6.03 -2.60
C ARG A 114 -12.54 -5.33 -1.36
N GLN A 115 -12.17 -6.09 -0.34
CA GLN A 115 -11.42 -5.58 0.81
C GLN A 115 -9.92 -5.77 0.56
N GLN A 116 -9.29 -4.78 -0.06
CA GLN A 116 -7.85 -4.81 -0.34
C GLN A 116 -7.06 -4.13 0.77
N LYS A 117 -5.83 -4.60 1.02
CA LYS A 117 -4.96 -4.04 2.06
C LYS A 117 -4.11 -2.87 1.57
N THR A 118 -3.78 -2.82 0.28
CA THR A 118 -2.73 -1.96 -0.28
C THR A 118 -3.18 -1.01 -1.38
N ARG A 119 -4.40 -1.16 -1.91
CA ARG A 119 -4.90 -0.36 -3.05
C ARG A 119 -6.30 0.14 -2.79
N TRP A 120 -6.61 1.33 -3.27
CA TRP A 120 -7.95 1.89 -3.28
C TRP A 120 -8.76 1.42 -4.49
N GLY A 121 -8.09 1.22 -5.63
CA GLY A 121 -8.69 0.71 -6.84
C GLY A 121 -7.67 0.04 -7.77
N SER A 122 -8.13 -0.49 -8.88
CA SER A 122 -7.33 -0.93 -10.02
C SER A 122 -8.19 -1.16 -11.25
N CYS A 123 -7.69 -0.82 -12.45
CA CYS A 123 -8.29 -1.15 -13.73
C CYS A 123 -7.40 -2.16 -14.48
N SER A 124 -8.00 -3.27 -14.94
CA SER A 124 -7.28 -4.28 -15.73
C SER A 124 -7.16 -3.88 -17.21
N ALA A 125 -6.31 -4.59 -17.96
CA ALA A 125 -6.23 -4.42 -19.42
C ALA A 125 -7.58 -4.63 -20.13
N LYS A 126 -8.45 -5.50 -19.57
CA LYS A 126 -9.81 -5.77 -20.09
C LYS A 126 -10.86 -4.79 -19.57
N ASN A 127 -10.47 -3.64 -19.02
CA ASN A 127 -11.36 -2.64 -18.44
C ASN A 127 -12.26 -3.16 -17.30
N ASN A 128 -11.79 -4.18 -16.55
CA ASN A 128 -12.45 -4.55 -15.30
C ASN A 128 -11.93 -3.66 -14.19
N ILE A 129 -12.85 -3.03 -13.45
CA ILE A 129 -12.54 -2.12 -12.35
C ILE A 129 -12.70 -2.86 -11.03
N ASN A 130 -11.69 -2.78 -10.16
CA ASN A 130 -11.77 -3.20 -8.77
C ASN A 130 -11.75 -1.96 -7.89
N LEU A 131 -12.70 -1.85 -6.97
CA LEU A 131 -12.74 -0.79 -5.97
C LEU A 131 -12.64 -1.39 -4.57
N ASN A 132 -11.95 -0.67 -3.69
CA ASN A 132 -11.85 -1.05 -2.28
C ASN A 132 -13.15 -0.66 -1.56
N LEU A 133 -13.73 -1.60 -0.81
CA LEU A 133 -14.91 -1.36 0.00
C LEU A 133 -14.76 -0.15 0.94
N LYS A 134 -13.55 0.10 1.45
CA LYS A 134 -13.26 1.20 2.35
C LYS A 134 -13.35 2.59 1.72
N LEU A 135 -13.52 2.70 0.40
CA LEU A 135 -13.76 3.99 -0.27
C LEU A 135 -14.98 4.71 0.30
N ILE A 136 -15.99 3.94 0.75
CA ILE A 136 -17.20 4.53 1.35
C ILE A 136 -16.94 5.31 2.64
N LEU A 137 -15.81 5.06 3.30
CA LEU A 137 -15.39 5.73 4.53
C LEU A 137 -14.61 7.03 4.25
N LEU A 138 -14.30 7.30 2.99
CA LEU A 138 -13.63 8.53 2.59
C LEU A 138 -14.65 9.65 2.36
N PRO A 139 -14.24 10.92 2.49
CA PRO A 139 -15.01 12.03 1.97
C PRO A 139 -15.41 11.80 0.51
N ALA A 140 -16.65 12.17 0.13
CA ALA A 140 -17.20 11.90 -1.20
C ALA A 140 -16.25 12.36 -2.33
N ARG A 141 -15.62 13.52 -2.19
CA ARG A 141 -14.64 14.05 -3.16
C ARG A 141 -13.46 13.09 -3.38
N LEU A 142 -12.93 12.48 -2.31
CA LEU A 142 -11.82 11.52 -2.42
C LEU A 142 -12.27 10.17 -2.99
N MET A 143 -13.45 9.71 -2.63
CA MET A 143 -14.07 8.52 -3.21
C MET A 143 -14.25 8.70 -4.72
N ASP A 144 -14.84 9.81 -5.14
CA ASP A 144 -15.06 10.14 -6.55
C ASP A 144 -13.74 10.27 -7.32
N TYR A 145 -12.73 10.90 -6.72
CA TYR A 145 -11.39 10.98 -7.31
C TYR A 145 -10.82 9.59 -7.62
N VAL A 146 -10.87 8.65 -6.65
CA VAL A 146 -10.37 7.29 -6.89
C VAL A 146 -11.19 6.57 -7.96
N ILE A 147 -12.51 6.71 -7.96
CA ILE A 147 -13.38 6.12 -8.99
C ILE A 147 -13.02 6.68 -10.37
N MET A 148 -12.85 8.00 -10.49
CA MET A 148 -12.46 8.65 -11.76
C MET A 148 -11.06 8.23 -12.20
N HIS A 149 -10.10 8.09 -11.29
CA HIS A 149 -8.77 7.56 -11.58
C HIS A 149 -8.85 6.18 -12.27
N GLU A 150 -9.67 5.28 -11.74
CA GLU A 150 -9.84 3.94 -12.34
C GLU A 150 -10.63 3.99 -13.66
N LEU A 151 -11.57 4.92 -13.82
CA LEU A 151 -12.29 5.13 -15.08
C LEU A 151 -11.36 5.68 -16.18
N VAL A 152 -10.49 6.64 -15.86
CA VAL A 152 -9.49 7.16 -16.81
C VAL A 152 -8.56 6.05 -17.28
N HIS A 153 -8.24 5.07 -16.44
CA HIS A 153 -7.48 3.88 -16.83
C HIS A 153 -8.18 2.99 -17.86
N THR A 154 -9.48 3.14 -18.10
CA THR A 154 -10.12 2.41 -19.21
C THR A 154 -9.66 2.91 -20.59
N ARG A 155 -9.17 4.17 -20.67
CA ARG A 155 -8.62 4.79 -21.89
C ARG A 155 -7.09 4.86 -21.85
N HIS A 156 -6.51 5.26 -20.72
CA HIS A 156 -5.07 5.48 -20.53
C HIS A 156 -4.52 4.49 -19.50
N LYS A 157 -3.88 3.40 -19.94
CA LYS A 157 -3.39 2.33 -19.06
C LYS A 157 -2.22 2.74 -18.17
N ASN A 158 -1.46 3.76 -18.58
CA ASN A 158 -0.28 4.25 -17.88
C ASN A 158 -0.51 5.67 -17.38
N HIS A 159 0.13 6.05 -16.27
CA HIS A 159 0.10 7.41 -15.71
C HIS A 159 0.96 8.41 -16.50
N GLY A 160 0.85 8.39 -17.83
CA GLY A 160 1.52 9.34 -18.71
C GLY A 160 0.84 10.72 -18.73
N PRO A 161 1.40 11.70 -19.51
CA PRO A 161 0.86 13.05 -19.56
C PRO A 161 -0.62 13.13 -19.95
N LEU A 162 -1.09 12.26 -20.85
CA LEU A 162 -2.49 12.22 -21.29
C LEU A 162 -3.42 11.76 -20.16
N PHE A 163 -3.00 10.78 -19.36
CA PHE A 163 -3.74 10.32 -18.17
C PHE A 163 -3.97 11.48 -17.20
N TRP A 164 -2.90 12.18 -16.82
CA TRP A 164 -2.98 13.28 -15.87
C TRP A 164 -3.79 14.46 -16.41
N LYS A 165 -3.63 14.80 -17.69
CA LYS A 165 -4.39 15.85 -18.35
C LYS A 165 -5.90 15.56 -18.33
N GLU A 166 -6.28 14.31 -18.62
CA GLU A 166 -7.69 13.89 -18.62
C GLU A 166 -8.26 13.85 -17.20
N LEU A 167 -7.53 13.31 -16.23
CA LEU A 167 -7.96 13.26 -14.83
C LEU A 167 -8.09 14.67 -14.23
N ASP A 168 -7.13 15.55 -14.50
CA ASP A 168 -7.12 16.93 -13.99
C ASP A 168 -8.29 17.75 -14.54
N LYS A 169 -8.63 17.59 -15.81
CA LYS A 169 -9.80 18.21 -16.44
C LYS A 169 -11.11 17.86 -15.71
N ILE A 170 -11.19 16.67 -15.13
CA ILE A 170 -12.41 16.18 -14.47
C ILE A 170 -12.41 16.53 -12.97
N THR A 171 -11.28 16.43 -12.31
CA THR A 171 -11.17 16.56 -10.85
C THR A 171 -10.72 17.94 -10.39
N GLY A 172 -10.15 18.75 -11.28
CA GLY A 172 -9.64 20.11 -11.04
C GLY A 172 -8.32 20.18 -10.27
N ASP A 173 -7.85 19.08 -9.68
CA ASP A 173 -6.58 18.99 -8.95
C ASP A 173 -6.11 17.53 -8.81
N ALA A 174 -5.78 16.91 -9.94
CA ALA A 174 -5.43 15.49 -9.96
C ALA A 174 -4.13 15.18 -9.20
N LYS A 175 -3.16 16.10 -9.17
CA LYS A 175 -1.87 15.89 -8.52
C LYS A 175 -1.89 16.14 -7.01
N GLY A 176 -2.73 17.05 -6.55
CA GLY A 176 -2.88 17.33 -5.11
C GLY A 176 -3.66 16.26 -4.35
N LEU A 177 -4.43 15.42 -5.07
CA LEU A 177 -5.23 14.33 -4.51
C LEU A 177 -4.59 12.94 -4.65
N SER A 178 -3.45 12.81 -5.36
CA SER A 178 -2.77 11.54 -5.63
C SER A 178 -1.82 11.06 -4.50
#